data_e1912e276380a2f24f61945397efa7c5
#
_entry.id   e1912e276380a2f24f61945397efa7c5
#
_cell.length_a   1.000
_cell.length_b   1.000
_cell.length_c   1.000
_cell.angle_alpha   90.00
_cell.angle_beta   90.00
_cell.angle_gamma   90.00
#
_symmetry.space_group_name_H-M   'P 1'
#
loop_
_entity.id
_entity.type
_entity.pdbx_description
1 polymer ?
#
loop_
_entity_poly.entity_id
_entity_poly.type
_entity_poly.pdbx_seq_one_letter_code
_entity_poly.pdbx_strand_id
1 'polypeptide(L)'
;SPTQQFSAHLIMQLLEEAGMPPGVINMLPGDGIEVSKVLLNHPDLAGIHFTGSTATFQHLWHEVGSNLTSYRSYPRIVGETGGKDFIVAHPSADVDVLRVAMIRGAFEYQGQKCSAASRAYVAKSVWRKLKDRLVADTEGLSMGNVTYLSNFMGAVIDDRAFAKHRTAIARAKRSPKLQVLAGGQVDDSVGYFVRPTIVTSTDPTDSMF
;
A
#
# COMPACT_ATOMS: atom_id res chain seq x y z
N SER A 1 6.19 0.22 -11.73
CA SER A 1 6.49 1.45 -10.99
C SER A 1 7.86 1.99 -11.37
N PRO A 2 8.05 3.30 -11.52
CA PRO A 2 9.36 3.89 -11.80
C PRO A 2 10.44 3.50 -10.79
N THR A 3 10.07 3.27 -9.54
CA THR A 3 10.99 2.84 -8.46
C THR A 3 11.37 1.35 -8.54
N GLN A 4 10.76 0.58 -9.43
CA GLN A 4 10.94 -0.87 -9.59
C GLN A 4 11.52 -1.26 -10.96
N GLN A 5 12.02 -0.31 -11.73
CA GLN A 5 12.48 -0.56 -13.11
C GLN A 5 13.59 -1.60 -13.19
N PHE A 6 14.52 -1.56 -12.23
CA PHE A 6 15.64 -2.51 -12.21
C PHE A 6 15.16 -3.96 -12.02
N SER A 7 14.28 -4.19 -11.06
CA SER A 7 13.69 -5.53 -10.85
C SER A 7 12.86 -5.98 -12.06
N ALA A 8 12.10 -5.06 -12.67
CA ALA A 8 11.31 -5.36 -13.85
C ALA A 8 12.22 -5.72 -15.05
N HIS A 9 13.36 -5.05 -15.21
CA HIS A 9 14.33 -5.38 -16.25
C HIS A 9 14.92 -6.79 -16.07
N LEU A 10 15.29 -7.16 -14.84
CA LEU A 10 15.76 -8.52 -14.54
C LEU A 10 14.69 -9.59 -14.83
N ILE A 11 13.41 -9.28 -14.58
CA ILE A 11 12.31 -10.17 -14.94
C ILE A 11 12.21 -10.33 -16.47
N MET A 12 12.38 -9.24 -17.23
CA MET A 12 12.39 -9.33 -18.70
C MET A 12 13.52 -10.22 -19.20
N GLN A 13 14.74 -10.07 -18.67
CA GLN A 13 15.87 -10.94 -19.00
C GLN A 13 15.57 -12.42 -18.69
N LEU A 14 15.00 -12.70 -17.52
CA LEU A 14 14.59 -14.05 -17.14
C LEU A 14 13.58 -14.66 -18.12
N LEU A 15 12.60 -13.86 -18.57
CA LEU A 15 11.61 -14.32 -19.55
C LEU A 15 12.22 -14.60 -20.92
N GLU A 16 13.16 -13.77 -21.38
CA GLU A 16 13.90 -13.97 -22.63
C GLU A 16 14.78 -15.23 -22.55
N GLU A 17 15.52 -15.43 -21.46
CA GLU A 17 16.32 -16.64 -21.23
C GLU A 17 15.44 -17.90 -21.15
N ALA A 18 14.23 -17.80 -20.64
CA ALA A 18 13.25 -18.87 -20.60
C ALA A 18 12.60 -19.19 -21.97
N GLY A 19 12.97 -18.45 -23.02
CA GLY A 19 12.49 -18.67 -24.39
C GLY A 19 11.21 -17.93 -24.76
N MET A 20 10.86 -16.85 -24.05
CA MET A 20 9.74 -15.99 -24.43
C MET A 20 9.98 -15.39 -25.81
N PRO A 21 9.06 -15.56 -26.79
CA PRO A 21 9.23 -14.97 -28.10
C PRO A 21 9.27 -13.44 -28.07
N PRO A 22 10.12 -12.79 -28.87
CA PRO A 22 10.18 -11.32 -28.94
C PRO A 22 8.81 -10.71 -29.27
N GLY A 23 8.48 -9.60 -28.59
CA GLY A 23 7.24 -8.84 -28.82
C GLY A 23 6.01 -9.34 -28.07
N VAL A 24 6.07 -10.50 -27.40
CA VAL A 24 4.95 -10.99 -26.57
C VAL A 24 4.77 -10.15 -25.32
N ILE A 25 5.88 -9.82 -24.66
CA ILE A 25 5.91 -8.88 -23.52
C ILE A 25 6.94 -7.79 -23.84
N ASN A 26 6.56 -6.54 -23.68
CA ASN A 26 7.44 -5.40 -23.89
C ASN A 26 7.43 -4.50 -22.64
N MET A 27 8.60 -4.20 -22.11
CA MET A 27 8.75 -3.24 -21.01
C MET A 27 8.98 -1.84 -21.56
N LEU A 28 8.10 -0.91 -21.20
CA LEU A 28 8.21 0.51 -21.56
C LEU A 28 8.57 1.34 -20.33
N PRO A 29 9.86 1.63 -20.08
CA PRO A 29 10.26 2.52 -19.01
C PRO A 29 9.92 3.98 -19.38
N GLY A 30 9.52 4.77 -18.39
CA GLY A 30 9.22 6.19 -18.60
C GLY A 30 8.19 6.74 -17.63
N ASP A 31 7.82 7.99 -17.84
CA ASP A 31 6.73 8.61 -17.10
C ASP A 31 5.39 7.96 -17.47
N GLY A 32 4.67 7.48 -16.46
CA GLY A 32 3.42 6.75 -16.68
C GLY A 32 2.33 7.59 -17.35
N ILE A 33 2.35 8.92 -17.14
CA ILE A 33 1.39 9.84 -17.76
C ILE A 33 1.66 9.95 -19.26
N GLU A 34 2.92 10.14 -19.64
CA GLU A 34 3.31 10.28 -21.05
C GLU A 34 3.09 8.96 -21.81
N VAL A 35 3.49 7.83 -21.23
CA VAL A 35 3.26 6.50 -21.82
C VAL A 35 1.76 6.23 -21.98
N SER A 36 0.95 6.52 -20.96
CA SER A 36 -0.50 6.28 -21.03
C SER A 36 -1.21 7.15 -22.05
N LYS A 37 -0.80 8.40 -22.26
CA LYS A 37 -1.37 9.27 -23.31
C LYS A 37 -1.26 8.62 -24.71
N VAL A 38 -0.14 7.98 -25.00
CA VAL A 38 0.05 7.30 -26.29
C VAL A 38 -0.78 6.03 -26.35
N LEU A 39 -0.69 5.18 -25.33
CA LEU A 39 -1.34 3.86 -25.32
C LEU A 39 -2.87 3.97 -25.29
N LEU A 40 -3.43 4.89 -24.51
CA LEU A 40 -4.88 5.06 -24.38
C LEU A 40 -5.54 5.61 -25.64
N ASN A 41 -4.78 6.24 -26.53
CA ASN A 41 -5.28 6.73 -27.81
C ASN A 41 -4.99 5.77 -28.98
N HIS A 42 -4.32 4.63 -28.72
CA HIS A 42 -3.99 3.70 -29.78
C HIS A 42 -5.20 2.86 -30.21
N PRO A 43 -5.55 2.77 -31.50
CA PRO A 43 -6.74 2.04 -31.98
C PRO A 43 -6.72 0.55 -31.67
N ASP A 44 -5.55 -0.05 -31.49
CA ASP A 44 -5.36 -1.46 -31.15
C ASP A 44 -5.34 -1.74 -29.65
N LEU A 45 -5.66 -0.77 -28.79
CA LEU A 45 -5.75 -1.03 -27.36
C LEU A 45 -6.84 -2.10 -27.11
N ALA A 46 -6.42 -3.28 -26.69
CA ALA A 46 -7.31 -4.42 -26.46
C ALA A 46 -7.71 -4.59 -24.97
N GLY A 47 -6.93 -4.04 -24.07
CA GLY A 47 -7.23 -4.09 -22.64
C GLY A 47 -6.21 -3.41 -21.76
N ILE A 48 -6.63 -3.19 -20.51
CA ILE A 48 -5.81 -2.64 -19.44
C ILE A 48 -5.95 -3.54 -18.22
N HIS A 49 -4.83 -4.03 -17.69
CA HIS A 49 -4.77 -4.66 -16.38
C HIS A 49 -3.91 -3.77 -15.48
N PHE A 50 -4.57 -3.04 -14.60
CA PHE A 50 -3.94 -2.00 -13.79
C PHE A 50 -3.87 -2.41 -12.33
N THR A 51 -2.72 -2.17 -11.71
CA THR A 51 -2.56 -2.20 -10.25
C THR A 51 -1.95 -0.89 -9.79
N GLY A 52 -2.63 -0.17 -8.90
CA GLY A 52 -2.15 1.11 -8.40
C GLY A 52 -3.21 1.92 -7.65
N SER A 53 -3.13 3.26 -7.75
CA SER A 53 -4.06 4.12 -7.03
C SER A 53 -5.46 4.12 -7.65
N THR A 54 -6.49 4.20 -6.81
CA THR A 54 -7.90 4.32 -7.26
C THR A 54 -8.10 5.52 -8.18
N ALA A 55 -7.48 6.66 -7.86
CA ALA A 55 -7.60 7.86 -8.69
C ALA A 55 -7.01 7.65 -10.10
N THR A 56 -5.87 6.97 -10.21
CA THR A 56 -5.27 6.62 -11.52
C THR A 56 -6.19 5.67 -12.28
N PHE A 57 -6.74 4.66 -11.63
CA PHE A 57 -7.67 3.74 -12.29
C PHE A 57 -8.94 4.42 -12.81
N GLN A 58 -9.51 5.33 -12.02
CA GLN A 58 -10.66 6.15 -12.44
C GLN A 58 -10.33 7.00 -13.66
N HIS A 59 -9.13 7.58 -13.71
CA HIS A 59 -8.65 8.32 -14.88
C HIS A 59 -8.53 7.41 -16.11
N LEU A 60 -7.89 6.25 -15.99
CA LEU A 60 -7.78 5.29 -17.09
C LEU A 60 -9.15 4.88 -17.63
N TRP A 61 -10.10 4.62 -16.75
CA TRP A 61 -11.47 4.27 -17.13
C TRP A 61 -12.17 5.39 -17.88
N HIS A 62 -12.03 6.62 -17.37
CA HIS A 62 -12.59 7.80 -18.01
C HIS A 62 -12.03 8.01 -19.43
N GLU A 63 -10.71 7.92 -19.59
CA GLU A 63 -10.04 8.07 -20.90
C GLU A 63 -10.51 7.02 -21.89
N VAL A 64 -10.55 5.75 -21.49
CA VAL A 64 -11.06 4.68 -22.37
C VAL A 64 -12.52 4.91 -22.74
N GLY A 65 -13.37 5.30 -21.77
CA GLY A 65 -14.77 5.61 -22.04
C GLY A 65 -14.97 6.78 -23.01
N SER A 66 -14.11 7.77 -22.93
CA SER A 66 -14.14 8.95 -23.83
C SER A 66 -13.67 8.64 -25.25
N ASN A 67 -12.85 7.59 -25.44
CA ASN A 67 -12.23 7.22 -26.71
C ASN A 67 -12.86 5.99 -27.39
N LEU A 68 -14.03 5.52 -26.96
CA LEU A 68 -14.63 4.26 -27.42
C LEU A 68 -14.76 4.15 -28.94
N THR A 69 -15.03 5.24 -29.64
CA THR A 69 -15.18 5.27 -31.11
C THR A 69 -13.87 5.13 -31.85
N SER A 70 -12.73 5.32 -31.20
CA SER A 70 -11.39 5.26 -31.79
C SER A 70 -10.81 3.84 -31.82
N TYR A 71 -11.32 2.93 -30.99
CA TYR A 71 -10.78 1.58 -30.86
C TYR A 71 -11.37 0.61 -31.91
N ARG A 72 -10.55 -0.31 -32.40
CA ARG A 72 -10.99 -1.42 -33.27
C ARG A 72 -11.91 -2.41 -32.54
N SER A 73 -11.74 -2.55 -31.22
CA SER A 73 -12.61 -3.32 -30.36
C SER A 73 -12.67 -2.66 -28.96
N TYR A 74 -13.73 -2.90 -28.20
CA TYR A 74 -13.85 -2.33 -26.85
C TYR A 74 -12.79 -2.90 -25.91
N PRO A 75 -11.88 -2.05 -25.36
CA PRO A 75 -10.86 -2.51 -24.44
C PRO A 75 -11.47 -3.12 -23.16
N ARG A 76 -10.90 -4.24 -22.71
CA ARG A 76 -11.23 -4.82 -21.41
C ARG A 76 -10.45 -4.11 -20.31
N ILE A 77 -11.11 -3.74 -19.22
CA ILE A 77 -10.47 -3.01 -18.11
C ILE A 77 -10.60 -3.82 -16.84
N VAL A 78 -9.45 -4.14 -16.22
CA VAL A 78 -9.35 -4.77 -14.91
C VAL A 78 -8.50 -3.88 -14.02
N GLY A 79 -8.99 -3.57 -12.83
CA GLY A 79 -8.33 -2.70 -11.87
C GLY A 79 -8.22 -3.32 -10.48
N GLU A 80 -6.99 -3.43 -10.01
CA GLU A 80 -6.65 -3.73 -8.64
C GLU A 80 -6.15 -2.44 -7.98
N THR A 81 -6.91 -1.92 -7.03
CA THR A 81 -6.60 -0.62 -6.41
C THR A 81 -6.36 -0.74 -4.91
N GLY A 82 -6.19 0.40 -4.23
CA GLY A 82 -5.96 0.41 -2.80
C GLY A 82 -7.15 -0.14 -2.00
N GLY A 83 -6.85 -0.86 -0.92
CA GLY A 83 -7.81 -1.40 0.02
C GLY A 83 -7.85 -0.64 1.34
N LYS A 84 -8.90 -0.89 2.12
CA LYS A 84 -9.07 -0.46 3.50
C LYS A 84 -9.51 -1.66 4.34
N ASP A 85 -8.73 -2.73 4.28
CA ASP A 85 -9.03 -3.99 4.94
C ASP A 85 -9.02 -3.84 6.46
N PHE A 86 -9.76 -4.70 7.13
CA PHE A 86 -10.01 -4.56 8.55
C PHE A 86 -10.02 -5.90 9.27
N ILE A 87 -9.79 -5.85 10.57
CA ILE A 87 -9.91 -6.99 11.48
C ILE A 87 -11.10 -6.75 12.41
N VAL A 88 -11.97 -7.75 12.56
CA VAL A 88 -13.04 -7.76 13.57
C VAL A 88 -12.72 -8.85 14.59
N ALA A 89 -12.52 -8.46 15.85
CA ALA A 89 -12.22 -9.37 16.93
C ALA A 89 -13.40 -9.51 17.90
N HIS A 90 -14.07 -10.66 17.85
CA HIS A 90 -15.14 -11.06 18.75
C HIS A 90 -14.59 -11.28 20.19
N PRO A 91 -15.40 -11.19 21.27
CA PRO A 91 -14.96 -11.45 22.65
C PRO A 91 -14.29 -12.80 22.91
N SER A 92 -14.56 -13.81 22.07
CA SER A 92 -13.93 -15.14 22.12
C SER A 92 -12.60 -15.24 21.36
N ALA A 93 -12.10 -14.15 20.76
CA ALA A 93 -10.86 -14.16 20.03
C ALA A 93 -9.67 -14.50 20.94
N ASP A 94 -8.76 -15.34 20.45
CA ASP A 94 -7.47 -15.59 21.07
C ASP A 94 -6.62 -14.31 20.99
N VAL A 95 -6.18 -13.83 22.14
CA VAL A 95 -5.47 -12.54 22.27
C VAL A 95 -4.08 -12.59 21.62
N ASP A 96 -3.37 -13.73 21.71
CA ASP A 96 -2.03 -13.86 21.18
C ASP A 96 -2.04 -14.02 19.66
N VAL A 97 -2.95 -14.80 19.12
CA VAL A 97 -3.18 -14.91 17.68
C VAL A 97 -3.58 -13.57 17.10
N LEU A 98 -4.52 -12.86 17.74
CA LEU A 98 -4.97 -11.54 17.29
C LEU A 98 -3.82 -10.53 17.28
N ARG A 99 -2.99 -10.52 18.32
CA ARG A 99 -1.83 -9.62 18.42
C ARG A 99 -0.87 -9.77 17.26
N VAL A 100 -0.49 -11.00 16.95
CA VAL A 100 0.41 -11.30 15.82
C VAL A 100 -0.26 -10.94 14.48
N ALA A 101 -1.53 -11.28 14.31
CA ALA A 101 -2.29 -10.96 13.10
C ALA A 101 -2.39 -9.44 12.86
N MET A 102 -2.60 -8.63 13.91
CA MET A 102 -2.64 -7.18 13.79
C MET A 102 -1.28 -6.61 13.39
N ILE A 103 -0.18 -7.05 14.01
CA ILE A 103 1.16 -6.56 13.70
C ILE A 103 1.54 -6.92 12.26
N ARG A 104 1.43 -8.19 11.89
CA ARG A 104 1.80 -8.63 10.54
C ARG A 104 0.86 -8.07 9.48
N GLY A 105 -0.42 -8.09 9.72
CA GLY A 105 -1.42 -7.59 8.78
C GLY A 105 -1.30 -6.08 8.51
N ALA A 106 -0.93 -5.29 9.52
CA ALA A 106 -0.82 -3.85 9.39
C ALA A 106 0.56 -3.35 8.93
N PHE A 107 1.65 -3.98 9.38
CA PHE A 107 2.99 -3.39 9.28
C PHE A 107 3.96 -4.17 8.39
N GLU A 108 3.68 -5.44 8.07
CA GLU A 108 4.52 -6.19 7.15
C GLU A 108 4.64 -5.46 5.81
N TYR A 109 5.87 -5.36 5.30
CA TYR A 109 6.17 -4.58 4.10
C TYR A 109 5.75 -3.10 4.20
N GLN A 110 5.91 -2.49 5.37
CA GLN A 110 5.53 -1.10 5.70
C GLN A 110 4.02 -0.81 5.50
N GLY A 111 3.16 -1.84 5.56
CA GLY A 111 1.74 -1.71 5.27
C GLY A 111 1.42 -1.36 3.82
N GLN A 112 2.40 -1.47 2.91
CA GLN A 112 2.26 -1.12 1.50
C GLN A 112 1.70 -2.28 0.68
N LYS A 113 0.57 -2.82 1.13
CA LYS A 113 -0.19 -3.88 0.44
C LYS A 113 -1.63 -3.42 0.26
N CYS A 114 -2.26 -3.77 -0.86
CA CYS A 114 -3.69 -3.53 -1.08
C CYS A 114 -4.56 -4.19 -0.01
N SER A 115 -4.09 -5.30 0.59
CA SER A 115 -4.74 -6.09 1.64
C SER A 115 -4.22 -5.79 3.06
N ALA A 116 -3.44 -4.73 3.28
CA ALA A 116 -2.95 -4.40 4.62
C ALA A 116 -4.09 -4.00 5.55
N ALA A 117 -4.10 -4.54 6.77
CA ALA A 117 -5.10 -4.22 7.78
C ALA A 117 -4.93 -2.78 8.28
N SER A 118 -5.76 -1.87 7.78
CA SER A 118 -5.73 -0.46 8.14
C SER A 118 -6.58 -0.11 9.34
N ARG A 119 -7.50 -1.02 9.75
CA ARG A 119 -8.41 -0.85 10.89
C ARG A 119 -8.53 -2.13 11.68
N ALA A 120 -8.85 -1.99 12.98
CA ALA A 120 -9.23 -3.11 13.82
C ALA A 120 -10.41 -2.71 14.72
N TYR A 121 -11.46 -3.52 14.68
CA TYR A 121 -12.63 -3.42 15.55
C TYR A 121 -12.52 -4.52 16.60
N VAL A 122 -12.14 -4.14 17.81
CA VAL A 122 -11.80 -5.10 18.86
C VAL A 122 -12.77 -4.97 20.03
N ALA A 123 -13.38 -6.09 20.43
CA ALA A 123 -14.26 -6.13 21.60
C ALA A 123 -13.52 -5.58 22.83
N LYS A 124 -14.20 -4.76 23.65
CA LYS A 124 -13.62 -4.07 24.81
C LYS A 124 -12.95 -5.02 25.80
N SER A 125 -13.48 -6.23 25.96
CA SER A 125 -12.91 -7.27 26.83
C SER A 125 -11.58 -7.81 26.33
N VAL A 126 -11.45 -7.97 25.01
CA VAL A 126 -10.22 -8.39 24.32
C VAL A 126 -9.21 -7.24 24.33
N TRP A 127 -9.64 -6.02 23.99
CA TRP A 127 -8.79 -4.85 23.94
C TRP A 127 -8.04 -4.58 25.25
N ARG A 128 -8.73 -4.72 26.39
CA ARG A 128 -8.11 -4.55 27.72
C ARG A 128 -6.94 -5.52 27.99
N LYS A 129 -6.97 -6.72 27.38
CA LYS A 129 -5.91 -7.73 27.52
C LYS A 129 -4.81 -7.58 26.47
N LEU A 130 -5.15 -7.01 25.31
CA LEU A 130 -4.31 -6.93 24.14
C LEU A 130 -3.44 -5.67 24.12
N LYS A 131 -4.00 -4.51 24.48
CA LYS A 131 -3.48 -3.18 24.19
C LYS A 131 -2.00 -3.01 24.56
N ASP A 132 -1.65 -3.27 25.81
CA ASP A 132 -0.29 -2.96 26.29
C ASP A 132 0.77 -3.85 25.61
N ARG A 133 0.45 -5.12 25.38
CA ARG A 133 1.32 -6.06 24.66
C ARG A 133 1.45 -5.69 23.18
N LEU A 134 0.37 -5.29 22.54
CA LEU A 134 0.36 -4.84 21.14
C LEU A 134 1.22 -3.58 20.98
N VAL A 135 1.12 -2.63 21.89
CA VAL A 135 1.94 -1.41 21.91
C VAL A 135 3.41 -1.77 22.09
N ALA A 136 3.75 -2.58 23.08
CA ALA A 136 5.12 -3.00 23.34
C ALA A 136 5.76 -3.70 22.14
N ASP A 137 5.05 -4.66 21.52
CA ASP A 137 5.55 -5.35 20.35
C ASP A 137 5.71 -4.41 19.13
N THR A 138 4.77 -3.47 18.94
CA THR A 138 4.85 -2.50 17.84
C THR A 138 6.05 -1.57 17.99
N GLU A 139 6.32 -1.10 19.20
CA GLU A 139 7.51 -0.28 19.48
C GLU A 139 8.81 -1.07 19.34
N GLY A 140 8.78 -2.38 19.63
CA GLY A 140 9.91 -3.29 19.49
C GLY A 140 10.23 -3.71 18.05
N LEU A 141 9.41 -3.37 17.06
CA LEU A 141 9.68 -3.75 15.67
C LEU A 141 10.97 -3.13 15.15
N SER A 142 11.86 -3.97 14.63
CA SER A 142 13.12 -3.53 14.03
C SER A 142 12.88 -2.88 12.67
N MET A 143 13.55 -1.76 12.43
CA MET A 143 13.51 -1.04 11.15
C MET A 143 14.91 -0.70 10.69
N GLY A 144 15.16 -0.78 9.40
CA GLY A 144 16.45 -0.41 8.84
C GLY A 144 16.64 -0.87 7.41
N ASN A 145 17.90 -1.05 7.02
CA ASN A 145 18.24 -1.53 5.69
C ASN A 145 17.71 -2.94 5.48
N VAL A 146 16.96 -3.13 4.39
CA VAL A 146 16.29 -4.40 4.04
C VAL A 146 17.25 -5.53 3.67
N THR A 147 18.52 -5.24 3.43
CA THR A 147 19.55 -6.28 3.23
C THR A 147 19.87 -7.04 4.52
N TYR A 148 19.55 -6.48 5.68
CA TYR A 148 19.65 -7.15 6.97
C TYR A 148 18.33 -7.82 7.30
N LEU A 149 18.27 -9.14 7.17
CA LEU A 149 17.06 -9.95 7.39
C LEU A 149 16.53 -9.91 8.84
N SER A 150 17.30 -9.35 9.77
CA SER A 150 16.86 -9.06 11.14
C SER A 150 15.90 -7.87 11.23
N ASN A 151 15.84 -7.01 10.21
CA ASN A 151 14.88 -5.92 10.16
C ASN A 151 13.53 -6.42 9.68
N PHE A 152 12.49 -6.14 10.47
CA PHE A 152 11.11 -6.48 10.12
C PHE A 152 10.58 -5.63 8.96
N MET A 153 11.01 -4.37 8.89
CA MET A 153 10.56 -3.43 7.86
C MET A 153 11.64 -2.41 7.50
N GLY A 154 11.50 -1.82 6.32
CA GLY A 154 12.39 -0.79 5.78
C GLY A 154 11.73 0.58 5.67
N ALA A 155 12.26 1.41 4.77
CA ALA A 155 11.68 2.69 4.39
C ALA A 155 10.41 2.51 3.54
N VAL A 156 9.52 3.50 3.53
CA VAL A 156 8.42 3.57 2.57
C VAL A 156 8.95 3.91 1.18
N ILE A 157 8.13 3.66 0.14
CA ILE A 157 8.59 3.58 -1.25
C ILE A 157 9.16 4.88 -1.81
N ASP A 158 8.62 6.04 -1.43
CA ASP A 158 9.05 7.33 -1.97
C ASP A 158 8.74 8.50 -1.03
N ASP A 159 9.16 9.71 -1.42
CA ASP A 159 8.92 10.96 -0.70
C ASP A 159 7.43 11.31 -0.57
N ARG A 160 6.61 10.97 -1.58
CA ARG A 160 5.16 11.21 -1.58
C ARG A 160 4.46 10.34 -0.54
N ALA A 161 4.82 9.05 -0.46
CA ALA A 161 4.32 8.15 0.58
C ALA A 161 4.74 8.66 1.97
N PHE A 162 5.99 9.05 2.14
CA PHE A 162 6.50 9.61 3.38
C PHE A 162 5.73 10.88 3.80
N ALA A 163 5.58 11.85 2.89
CA ALA A 163 4.85 13.09 3.14
C ALA A 163 3.40 12.84 3.56
N LYS A 164 2.72 11.88 2.92
CA LYS A 164 1.37 11.45 3.28
C LYS A 164 1.30 10.94 4.73
N HIS A 165 2.20 10.05 5.10
CA HIS A 165 2.25 9.49 6.46
C HIS A 165 2.61 10.55 7.50
N ARG A 166 3.59 11.40 7.22
CA ARG A 166 3.96 12.54 8.07
C ARG A 166 2.77 13.46 8.35
N THR A 167 2.00 13.77 7.31
CA THR A 167 0.79 14.60 7.44
C THR A 167 -0.28 13.92 8.28
N ALA A 168 -0.53 12.63 8.07
CA ALA A 168 -1.51 11.85 8.83
C ALA A 168 -1.12 11.77 10.32
N ILE A 169 0.15 11.48 10.62
CA ILE A 169 0.68 11.43 11.98
C ILE A 169 0.57 12.80 12.66
N ALA A 170 0.93 13.88 11.98
CA ALA A 170 0.81 15.23 12.51
C ALA A 170 -0.65 15.59 12.83
N ARG A 171 -1.60 15.16 11.98
CA ARG A 171 -3.03 15.29 12.23
C ARG A 171 -3.46 14.50 13.46
N ALA A 172 -3.04 13.23 13.56
CA ALA A 172 -3.37 12.38 14.72
C ALA A 172 -2.91 13.01 16.05
N LYS A 173 -1.70 13.56 16.07
CA LYS A 173 -1.14 14.21 17.28
C LYS A 173 -1.87 15.50 17.68
N ARG A 174 -2.50 16.20 16.75
CA ARG A 174 -3.22 17.47 17.03
C ARG A 174 -4.70 17.27 17.31
N SER A 175 -5.28 16.16 16.94
CA SER A 175 -6.72 15.93 17.09
C SER A 175 -7.06 15.51 18.52
N PRO A 176 -8.03 16.16 19.19
CA PRO A 176 -8.49 15.74 20.52
C PRO A 176 -9.28 14.41 20.47
N LYS A 177 -9.71 13.97 19.29
CA LYS A 177 -10.46 12.73 19.09
C LYS A 177 -9.58 11.52 18.83
N LEU A 178 -8.29 11.74 18.56
CA LEU A 178 -7.32 10.71 18.19
C LEU A 178 -6.25 10.58 19.28
N GLN A 179 -5.83 9.35 19.54
CA GLN A 179 -4.73 9.07 20.46
C GLN A 179 -3.71 8.16 19.75
N VAL A 180 -2.48 8.63 19.64
CA VAL A 180 -1.35 7.79 19.18
C VAL A 180 -0.90 6.94 20.36
N LEU A 181 -1.00 5.62 20.22
CA LEU A 181 -0.63 4.64 21.26
C LEU A 181 0.80 4.12 21.09
N ALA A 182 1.27 4.00 19.85
CA ALA A 182 2.60 3.53 19.50
C ALA A 182 3.08 4.28 18.27
N GLY A 183 4.39 4.41 18.09
CA GLY A 183 5.01 5.03 16.92
C GLY A 183 4.80 6.55 16.86
N GLY A 184 4.44 7.04 15.68
CA GLY A 184 4.23 8.46 15.45
C GLY A 184 5.51 9.26 15.16
N GLN A 185 6.63 8.59 14.92
CA GLN A 185 7.89 9.21 14.50
C GLN A 185 8.13 8.95 13.01
N VAL A 186 8.79 9.91 12.37
CA VAL A 186 9.22 9.83 10.98
C VAL A 186 10.65 10.36 10.87
N ASP A 187 11.44 9.78 9.98
CA ASP A 187 12.83 10.18 9.76
C ASP A 187 13.17 10.06 8.27
N ASP A 188 13.62 11.15 7.66
CA ASP A 188 14.05 11.22 6.26
C ASP A 188 15.56 11.56 6.11
N SER A 189 16.34 11.46 7.19
CA SER A 189 17.76 11.79 7.20
C SER A 189 18.62 10.83 6.36
N VAL A 190 18.25 9.55 6.29
CA VAL A 190 18.96 8.51 5.53
C VAL A 190 18.03 7.71 4.62
N GLY A 191 16.73 7.92 4.72
CA GLY A 191 15.68 7.23 3.97
C GLY A 191 14.30 7.54 4.53
N TYR A 192 13.26 7.22 3.80
CA TYR A 192 11.89 7.57 4.16
C TYR A 192 11.31 6.62 5.22
N PHE A 193 11.80 6.73 6.45
CA PHE A 193 11.38 5.85 7.54
C PHE A 193 10.17 6.40 8.29
N VAL A 194 9.16 5.55 8.45
CA VAL A 194 7.95 5.84 9.21
C VAL A 194 7.75 4.74 10.25
N ARG A 195 7.80 5.09 11.54
CA ARG A 195 7.58 4.09 12.61
C ARG A 195 6.17 3.50 12.52
N PRO A 196 6.01 2.19 12.73
CA PRO A 196 4.70 1.55 12.89
C PRO A 196 3.86 2.33 13.88
N THR A 197 2.67 2.76 13.47
CA THR A 197 1.89 3.70 14.26
C THR A 197 0.49 3.15 14.53
N ILE A 198 0.12 3.08 15.80
CA ILE A 198 -1.22 2.70 16.25
C ILE A 198 -1.95 3.95 16.74
N VAL A 199 -3.12 4.19 16.17
CA VAL A 199 -3.99 5.30 16.57
C VAL A 199 -5.34 4.74 17.01
N THR A 200 -5.88 5.24 18.11
CA THR A 200 -7.26 4.99 18.51
C THR A 200 -8.09 6.25 18.38
N SER A 201 -9.40 6.08 18.19
CA SER A 201 -10.34 7.19 18.08
C SER A 201 -11.54 6.99 19.01
N THR A 202 -12.09 8.10 19.48
CA THR A 202 -13.42 8.16 20.11
C THR A 202 -14.53 8.40 19.08
N ASP A 203 -14.16 8.70 17.82
CA ASP A 203 -15.07 8.95 16.72
C ASP A 203 -14.80 7.93 15.60
N PRO A 204 -15.68 6.92 15.41
CA PRO A 204 -15.48 5.89 14.39
C PRO A 204 -15.64 6.41 12.96
N THR A 205 -16.16 7.64 12.78
CA THR A 205 -16.34 8.28 11.48
C THR A 205 -15.23 9.26 11.14
N ASP A 206 -14.20 9.38 11.98
CA ASP A 206 -13.06 10.23 11.69
C ASP A 206 -12.38 9.80 10.38
N SER A 207 -12.01 10.75 9.53
CA SER A 207 -11.39 10.51 8.23
C SER A 207 -10.00 9.82 8.29
N MET A 208 -9.50 9.51 9.48
CA MET A 208 -8.33 8.67 9.67
C MET A 208 -8.65 7.19 9.37
N PHE A 209 -9.91 6.79 9.55
CA PHE A 209 -10.37 5.39 9.45
C PHE A 209 -11.16 5.05 8.17
#